data_578eef5bae0c5ed0637ac1a1898e785d
#
_entry.id   578eef5bae0c5ed0637ac1a1898e785d
#
_cell.length_a   1.000
_cell.length_b   1.000
_cell.length_c   1.000
_cell.angle_alpha   90.00
_cell.angle_beta   90.00
_cell.angle_gamma   90.00
#
_symmetry.space_group_name_H-M   'P 1'
#
loop_
_entity.id
_entity.type
_entity.pdbx_description
1 polymer ?
#
loop_
_entity_poly.entity_id
_entity_poly.type
_entity_poly.pdbx_seq_one_letter_code
_entity_poly.pdbx_strand_id
1 'polypeptide(L)'
;MNTDLSVAPEIALLAAPIVPTQSDADAPRPRTHGRLAGDLADLAAAPQRWWDLVRFDPDGPLRIPVPGAPGAWLLVVPPGMTADCDCDQATALAGEAVETTGKVGTGTARPLRPGRVLVHGTRAPHRLLTAGHGYSVTLHATAAAVR
;
A
#
# COMPACT_ATOMS: atom_id res chain seq x y z
N MET A 1 43.02 50.31 -27.99
CA MET A 1 41.58 50.35 -27.66
C MET A 1 41.30 49.24 -26.69
N ASN A 2 41.25 49.57 -25.42
CA ASN A 2 40.85 48.62 -24.38
C ASN A 2 39.34 48.68 -24.24
N THR A 3 38.66 47.69 -24.73
CA THR A 3 37.28 47.42 -24.33
C THR A 3 37.34 46.66 -23.03
N ASP A 4 37.34 47.41 -21.97
CA ASP A 4 37.12 46.85 -20.62
C ASP A 4 35.67 46.36 -20.56
N LEU A 5 35.51 45.07 -20.79
CA LEU A 5 34.24 44.37 -20.48
C LEU A 5 34.22 44.15 -18.99
N SER A 6 33.96 45.21 -18.27
CA SER A 6 33.58 45.14 -16.88
C SER A 6 32.28 44.33 -16.79
N VAL A 7 32.42 43.06 -16.55
CA VAL A 7 31.28 42.19 -16.23
C VAL A 7 30.68 42.73 -14.93
N ALA A 8 29.48 43.25 -15.02
CA ALA A 8 28.81 43.83 -13.89
C ALA A 8 28.76 42.87 -12.73
N PRO A 9 29.07 43.30 -11.50
CA PRO A 9 29.06 42.45 -10.32
C PRO A 9 27.66 41.94 -9.90
N GLU A 10 26.66 42.31 -10.64
CA GLU A 10 25.27 42.00 -10.32
C GLU A 10 24.91 40.51 -10.48
N ILE A 11 25.70 39.73 -11.22
CA ILE A 11 25.45 38.29 -11.38
C ILE A 11 25.83 37.52 -10.12
N ALA A 12 26.71 38.05 -9.28
CA ALA A 12 27.08 37.40 -8.02
C ALA A 12 26.03 37.48 -6.92
N LEU A 13 25.09 38.40 -7.03
CA LEU A 13 24.00 38.57 -6.04
C LEU A 13 22.80 37.61 -6.26
N LEU A 14 22.71 36.99 -7.43
CA LEU A 14 21.67 36.02 -7.73
C LEU A 14 22.01 34.61 -7.27
N ALA A 15 23.20 34.37 -6.78
CA ALA A 15 23.67 33.10 -6.23
C ALA A 15 23.55 33.02 -4.69
N ALA A 16 22.66 33.80 -4.07
CA ALA A 16 22.33 33.58 -2.68
C ALA A 16 21.73 32.14 -2.55
N PRO A 17 22.31 31.28 -1.69
CA PRO A 17 21.74 29.96 -1.52
C PRO A 17 20.29 30.15 -1.05
N ILE A 18 19.37 29.60 -1.82
CA ILE A 18 18.00 29.42 -1.35
C ILE A 18 18.12 28.45 -0.17
N VAL A 19 18.15 28.99 1.02
CA VAL A 19 18.02 28.18 2.23
C VAL A 19 16.61 27.65 2.18
N PRO A 20 16.40 26.33 1.98
CA PRO A 20 15.06 25.80 2.06
C PRO A 20 14.55 26.11 3.46
N THR A 21 13.52 26.91 3.54
CA THR A 21 12.81 27.10 4.78
C THR A 21 12.35 25.74 5.25
N GLN A 22 12.76 25.34 6.43
CA GLN A 22 12.47 24.03 7.05
C GLN A 22 10.97 23.71 7.16
N SER A 23 10.11 24.60 6.71
CA SER A 23 8.65 24.44 6.80
C SER A 23 8.07 23.39 5.87
N ASP A 24 8.76 22.99 4.78
CA ASP A 24 8.22 22.04 3.81
C ASP A 24 8.69 20.59 4.03
N ALA A 25 9.60 20.37 4.97
CA ALA A 25 10.14 19.02 5.22
C ALA A 25 9.21 18.12 6.03
N ASP A 26 8.21 18.69 6.68
CA ASP A 26 7.36 17.97 7.65
C ASP A 26 5.89 17.85 7.22
N ALA A 27 5.53 18.35 6.04
CA ALA A 27 4.23 18.10 5.48
C ALA A 27 4.14 16.62 5.05
N PRO A 28 3.13 15.86 5.54
CA PRO A 28 2.94 14.47 5.13
C PRO A 28 2.74 14.42 3.62
N ARG A 29 3.74 13.93 2.91
CA ARG A 29 3.67 13.78 1.46
C ARG A 29 2.56 12.81 1.10
N PRO A 30 1.69 13.14 0.13
CA PRO A 30 0.65 12.21 -0.30
C PRO A 30 1.30 10.89 -0.72
N ARG A 31 0.78 9.79 -0.20
CA ARG A 31 1.28 8.46 -0.55
C ARG A 31 0.90 8.15 -1.98
N THR A 32 1.88 8.06 -2.86
CA THR A 32 1.66 7.55 -4.22
C THR A 32 1.39 6.04 -4.18
N HIS A 33 0.67 5.52 -5.16
CA HIS A 33 0.43 4.07 -5.27
C HIS A 33 1.73 3.25 -5.28
N GLY A 34 2.78 3.75 -5.93
CA GLY A 34 4.08 3.08 -5.95
C GLY A 34 4.74 3.02 -4.56
N ARG A 35 4.68 4.10 -3.79
CA ARG A 35 5.20 4.12 -2.43
C ARG A 35 4.41 3.21 -1.50
N LEU A 36 3.08 3.22 -1.62
CA LEU A 36 2.22 2.33 -0.85
C LEU A 36 2.53 0.85 -1.16
N ALA A 37 2.79 0.50 -2.43
CA ALA A 37 3.18 -0.84 -2.82
C ALA A 37 4.51 -1.27 -2.21
N GLY A 38 5.50 -0.38 -2.17
CA GLY A 38 6.76 -0.60 -1.50
C GLY A 38 6.59 -0.83 0.00
N ASP A 39 5.84 0.06 0.67
CA ASP A 39 5.55 -0.06 2.11
C ASP A 39 4.82 -1.37 2.44
N LEU A 40 3.88 -1.79 1.58
CA LEU A 40 3.14 -3.03 1.75
C LEU A 40 4.04 -4.26 1.54
N ALA A 41 4.93 -4.23 0.55
CA ALA A 41 5.89 -5.29 0.30
C ALA A 41 6.89 -5.43 1.46
N ASP A 42 7.39 -4.32 2.00
CA ASP A 42 8.29 -4.31 3.15
C ASP A 42 7.59 -4.86 4.41
N LEU A 43 6.34 -4.49 4.63
CA LEU A 43 5.55 -5.01 5.74
C LEU A 43 5.30 -6.51 5.58
N ALA A 44 4.96 -6.98 4.38
CA ALA A 44 4.75 -8.40 4.10
C ALA A 44 6.03 -9.23 4.31
N ALA A 45 7.19 -8.67 4.00
CA ALA A 45 8.49 -9.31 4.19
C ALA A 45 8.97 -9.31 5.66
N ALA A 46 8.22 -8.70 6.58
CA ALA A 46 8.57 -8.58 7.99
C ALA A 46 7.56 -9.32 8.90
N PRO A 47 7.56 -10.67 8.94
CA PRO A 47 6.56 -11.46 9.69
C PRO A 47 6.48 -11.09 11.16
N GLN A 48 7.59 -10.67 11.78
CA GLN A 48 7.63 -10.23 13.17
C GLN A 48 6.73 -9.02 13.47
N ARG A 49 6.28 -8.31 12.44
CA ARG A 49 5.39 -7.14 12.59
C ARG A 49 3.91 -7.50 12.56
N TRP A 50 3.56 -8.66 12.06
CA TRP A 50 2.16 -9.02 11.85
C TRP A 50 1.78 -10.44 12.29
N TRP A 51 2.74 -11.37 12.42
CA TRP A 51 2.43 -12.78 12.71
C TRP A 51 1.67 -12.94 14.03
N ASP A 52 2.07 -12.23 15.07
CA ASP A 52 1.42 -12.30 16.39
C ASP A 52 0.01 -11.69 16.41
N LEU A 53 -0.35 -10.96 15.36
CA LEU A 53 -1.69 -10.37 15.22
C LEU A 53 -2.69 -11.37 14.63
N VAL A 54 -2.22 -12.37 13.91
CA VAL A 54 -3.09 -13.32 13.19
C VAL A 54 -3.97 -14.06 14.18
N ARG A 55 -5.27 -14.04 13.91
CA ARG A 55 -6.31 -14.77 14.64
C ARG A 55 -7.15 -15.54 13.64
N PHE A 56 -7.59 -16.72 14.05
CA PHE A 56 -8.41 -17.61 13.22
C PHE A 56 -9.79 -17.70 13.86
N ASP A 57 -10.81 -17.38 13.07
CA ASP A 57 -12.20 -17.52 13.45
C ASP A 57 -12.87 -18.43 12.42
N PRO A 58 -13.39 -19.61 12.82
CA PRO A 58 -14.05 -20.51 11.90
C PRO A 58 -15.41 -20.00 11.42
N ASP A 59 -15.98 -19.04 12.12
CA ASP A 59 -17.33 -18.54 11.84
C ASP A 59 -17.34 -17.43 10.78
N GLY A 60 -16.20 -16.82 10.51
CA GLY A 60 -16.14 -15.75 9.49
C GLY A 60 -14.79 -15.10 9.29
N PRO A 61 -14.69 -14.24 8.28
CA PRO A 61 -13.49 -13.44 8.02
C PRO A 61 -13.20 -12.43 9.15
N LEU A 62 -11.92 -12.27 9.47
CA LEU A 62 -11.44 -11.26 10.42
C LEU A 62 -10.60 -10.20 9.71
N ARG A 63 -10.91 -8.95 10.00
CA ARG A 63 -10.10 -7.79 9.60
C ARG A 63 -9.35 -7.26 10.82
N ILE A 64 -8.02 -7.26 10.76
CA ILE A 64 -7.15 -6.91 11.90
C ILE A 64 -6.24 -5.76 11.49
N PRO A 65 -6.38 -4.56 12.06
CA PRO A 65 -5.47 -3.45 11.79
C PRO A 65 -4.03 -3.79 12.19
N VAL A 66 -3.05 -3.32 11.40
CA VAL A 66 -1.63 -3.50 11.72
C VAL A 66 -1.12 -2.26 12.45
N PRO A 67 -0.70 -2.38 13.72
CA PRO A 67 -0.16 -1.26 14.47
C PRO A 67 1.09 -0.67 13.80
N GLY A 68 1.20 0.64 13.80
CA GLY A 68 2.33 1.35 13.20
C GLY A 68 2.35 1.35 11.66
N ALA A 69 1.30 0.84 11.02
CA ALA A 69 1.12 0.88 9.57
C ALA A 69 -0.26 1.45 9.22
N PRO A 70 -0.46 2.78 9.29
CA PRO A 70 -1.75 3.42 9.06
C PRO A 70 -2.35 3.03 7.71
N GLY A 71 -3.61 2.62 7.69
CA GLY A 71 -4.31 2.19 6.49
C GLY A 71 -3.97 0.77 6.02
N ALA A 72 -3.17 0.01 6.77
CA ALA A 72 -2.89 -1.40 6.51
C ALA A 72 -3.64 -2.31 7.49
N TRP A 73 -4.12 -3.46 6.99
CA TRP A 73 -4.77 -4.48 7.81
C TRP A 73 -4.54 -5.88 7.25
N LEU A 74 -4.62 -6.85 8.14
CA LEU A 74 -4.69 -8.26 7.78
C LEU A 74 -6.15 -8.64 7.52
N LEU A 75 -6.38 -9.50 6.54
CA LEU A 75 -7.64 -10.17 6.32
C LEU A 75 -7.40 -11.68 6.42
N VAL A 76 -8.03 -12.31 7.40
CA VAL A 76 -7.95 -13.75 7.63
C VAL A 76 -9.29 -14.36 7.27
N VAL A 77 -9.29 -15.24 6.27
CA VAL A 77 -10.52 -15.81 5.71
C VAL A 77 -10.51 -17.32 5.87
N PRO A 78 -11.56 -17.91 6.48
CA PRO A 78 -11.69 -19.36 6.58
C PRO A 78 -11.75 -20.06 5.21
N PRO A 79 -11.43 -21.36 5.15
CA PRO A 79 -11.49 -22.13 3.92
C PRO A 79 -12.92 -22.12 3.32
N GLY A 80 -13.01 -21.89 2.02
CA GLY A 80 -14.27 -21.86 1.27
C GLY A 80 -15.14 -20.62 1.51
N MET A 81 -14.70 -19.68 2.35
CA MET A 81 -15.42 -18.43 2.60
C MET A 81 -14.90 -17.30 1.72
N THR A 82 -15.73 -16.27 1.62
CA THR A 82 -15.43 -15.04 0.89
C THR A 82 -15.45 -13.83 1.81
N ALA A 83 -14.69 -12.80 1.46
CA ALA A 83 -14.74 -11.51 2.12
C ALA A 83 -14.73 -10.38 1.08
N ASP A 84 -15.57 -9.39 1.30
CA ASP A 84 -15.57 -8.17 0.47
C ASP A 84 -14.44 -7.25 0.92
N CYS A 85 -13.79 -6.60 -0.02
CA CYS A 85 -12.65 -5.72 0.21
C CYS A 85 -12.72 -4.48 -0.68
N ASP A 86 -12.32 -3.36 -0.15
CA ASP A 86 -12.27 -2.06 -0.83
C ASP A 86 -10.88 -1.41 -0.77
N CYS A 87 -9.83 -2.22 -0.65
CA CYS A 87 -8.46 -1.74 -0.57
C CYS A 87 -7.91 -1.26 -1.92
N ASP A 88 -6.87 -0.46 -1.87
CA ASP A 88 -6.15 -0.03 -3.06
C ASP A 88 -5.09 -1.06 -3.49
N GLN A 89 -4.58 -1.83 -2.55
CA GLN A 89 -3.53 -2.81 -2.77
C GLN A 89 -3.65 -4.00 -1.83
N ALA A 90 -3.23 -5.17 -2.30
CA ALA A 90 -3.21 -6.39 -1.52
C ALA A 90 -2.06 -7.32 -1.90
N THR A 91 -1.63 -8.14 -0.95
CA THR A 91 -0.69 -9.24 -1.17
C THR A 91 -1.04 -10.43 -0.29
N ALA A 92 -0.71 -11.63 -0.72
CA ALA A 92 -0.86 -12.83 0.10
C ALA A 92 0.31 -12.97 1.08
N LEU A 93 0.01 -13.44 2.29
CA LEU A 93 1.00 -13.81 3.30
C LEU A 93 1.05 -15.32 3.52
N ALA A 94 -0.11 -15.98 3.57
CA ALA A 94 -0.22 -17.42 3.75
C ALA A 94 -1.54 -17.94 3.17
N GLY A 95 -1.57 -19.21 2.80
CA GLY A 95 -2.73 -19.87 2.24
C GLY A 95 -2.99 -19.48 0.78
N GLU A 96 -4.11 -19.95 0.24
CA GLU A 96 -4.51 -19.74 -1.13
C GLU A 96 -5.71 -18.78 -1.20
N ALA A 97 -5.46 -17.57 -1.67
CA ALA A 97 -6.48 -16.56 -1.86
C ALA A 97 -6.63 -16.20 -3.33
N VAL A 98 -7.87 -16.12 -3.79
CA VAL A 98 -8.23 -15.68 -5.13
C VAL A 98 -9.07 -14.43 -5.02
N GLU A 99 -8.68 -13.40 -5.74
CA GLU A 99 -9.42 -12.16 -5.83
C GLU A 99 -10.30 -12.16 -7.07
N THR A 100 -11.54 -11.73 -6.91
CA THR A 100 -12.47 -11.49 -8.00
C THR A 100 -12.86 -10.02 -8.04
N THR A 101 -12.72 -9.42 -9.22
CA THR A 101 -13.13 -8.04 -9.51
C THR A 101 -14.28 -8.05 -10.52
N GLY A 102 -15.20 -7.09 -10.37
CA GLY A 102 -16.35 -6.97 -11.27
C GLY A 102 -17.64 -7.55 -10.71
N LYS A 103 -18.67 -7.61 -11.55
CA LYS A 103 -19.97 -8.16 -11.16
C LYS A 103 -19.92 -9.68 -11.04
N VAL A 104 -20.74 -10.23 -10.15
CA VAL A 104 -20.89 -11.67 -9.99
C VAL A 104 -21.20 -12.32 -11.36
N GLY A 105 -20.36 -13.28 -11.76
CA GLY A 105 -20.50 -14.02 -13.03
C GLY A 105 -19.75 -13.46 -14.25
N THR A 106 -19.23 -12.24 -14.18
CA THR A 106 -18.45 -11.61 -15.28
C THR A 106 -17.08 -11.09 -14.85
N GLY A 107 -16.75 -11.26 -13.59
CA GLY A 107 -15.51 -10.75 -12.99
C GLY A 107 -14.28 -11.55 -13.40
N THR A 108 -13.14 -10.89 -13.38
CA THR A 108 -11.82 -11.53 -13.54
C THR A 108 -11.36 -12.09 -12.20
N ALA A 109 -10.99 -13.38 -12.18
CA ALA A 109 -10.39 -14.03 -11.02
C ALA A 109 -8.86 -14.00 -11.13
N ARG A 110 -8.18 -13.57 -10.06
CA ARG A 110 -6.71 -13.55 -9.98
C ARG A 110 -6.23 -14.15 -8.67
N PRO A 111 -5.28 -15.09 -8.68
CA PRO A 111 -4.67 -15.56 -7.45
C PRO A 111 -3.79 -14.46 -6.85
N LEU A 112 -3.92 -14.26 -5.55
CA LEU A 112 -2.95 -13.49 -4.77
C LEU A 112 -1.74 -14.38 -4.48
N ARG A 113 -0.55 -13.86 -4.72
CA ARG A 113 0.70 -14.61 -4.53
C ARG A 113 1.58 -13.93 -3.49
N PRO A 114 2.24 -14.70 -2.61
CA PRO A 114 3.24 -14.15 -1.70
C PRO A 114 4.34 -13.41 -2.47
N GLY A 115 4.80 -12.29 -1.92
CA GLY A 115 5.86 -11.48 -2.51
C GLY A 115 5.42 -10.62 -3.70
N ARG A 116 4.15 -10.68 -4.11
CA ARG A 116 3.61 -9.87 -5.19
C ARG A 116 2.46 -9.00 -4.71
N VAL A 117 2.62 -7.69 -4.83
CA VAL A 117 1.56 -6.72 -4.53
C VAL A 117 0.68 -6.52 -5.76
N LEU A 118 -0.62 -6.73 -5.59
CA LEU A 118 -1.63 -6.33 -6.57
C LEU A 118 -2.10 -4.91 -6.28
N VAL A 119 -2.08 -4.07 -7.32
CA VAL A 119 -2.56 -2.69 -7.26
C VAL A 119 -3.92 -2.63 -7.96
N HIS A 120 -4.95 -2.22 -7.22
CA HIS A 120 -6.33 -2.15 -7.72
C HIS A 120 -6.72 -0.77 -8.27
N GLY A 121 -5.88 0.23 -8.02
CA GLY A 121 -6.22 1.62 -8.32
C GLY A 121 -7.17 2.21 -7.28
N THR A 122 -8.07 3.09 -7.71
CA THR A 122 -9.02 3.74 -6.81
C THR A 122 -10.14 2.78 -6.41
N ARG A 123 -10.16 2.39 -5.14
CA ARG A 123 -11.28 1.76 -4.38
C ARG A 123 -12.29 0.95 -5.22
N ALA A 124 -11.80 0.13 -6.16
CA ALA A 124 -12.68 -0.79 -6.85
C ALA A 124 -13.09 -1.90 -5.88
N PRO A 125 -14.39 -2.12 -5.64
CA PRO A 125 -14.84 -3.21 -4.81
C PRO A 125 -14.40 -4.53 -5.42
N HIS A 126 -13.81 -5.39 -4.59
CA HIS A 126 -13.37 -6.71 -4.98
C HIS A 126 -13.68 -7.70 -3.86
N ARG A 127 -13.70 -8.96 -4.19
CA ARG A 127 -14.01 -10.05 -3.29
C ARG A 127 -12.85 -11.02 -3.23
N LEU A 128 -12.52 -11.45 -2.03
CA LEU A 128 -11.51 -12.46 -1.76
C LEU A 128 -12.16 -13.79 -1.43
N LEU A 129 -11.70 -14.86 -2.05
CA LEU A 129 -12.09 -16.24 -1.78
C LEU A 129 -10.88 -17.02 -1.29
N THR A 130 -11.03 -17.77 -0.21
CA THR A 130 -10.05 -18.76 0.20
C THR A 130 -10.29 -20.05 -0.56
N ALA A 131 -9.38 -20.39 -1.48
CA ALA A 131 -9.54 -21.51 -2.42
C ALA A 131 -9.04 -22.85 -1.87
N GLY A 132 -8.13 -22.84 -0.90
CA GLY A 132 -7.54 -24.05 -0.31
C GLY A 132 -8.36 -24.62 0.84
N HIS A 133 -7.78 -25.64 1.49
CA HIS A 133 -8.37 -26.29 2.66
C HIS A 133 -8.02 -25.62 4.00
N GLY A 134 -7.08 -24.66 3.97
CA GLY A 134 -6.70 -23.87 5.12
C GLY A 134 -7.19 -22.44 5.04
N TYR A 135 -6.93 -21.67 6.08
CA TYR A 135 -7.18 -20.22 6.07
C TYR A 135 -6.26 -19.52 5.08
N SER A 136 -6.74 -18.46 4.48
CA SER A 136 -5.87 -17.47 3.83
C SER A 136 -5.62 -16.29 4.75
N VAL A 137 -4.38 -15.80 4.72
CA VAL A 137 -3.96 -14.56 5.38
C VAL A 137 -3.42 -13.64 4.31
N THR A 138 -4.05 -12.50 4.17
CA THR A 138 -3.69 -11.48 3.19
C THR A 138 -3.47 -10.15 3.87
N LEU A 139 -2.60 -9.32 3.29
CA LEU A 139 -2.29 -7.99 3.77
C LEU A 139 -2.82 -6.97 2.77
N HIS A 140 -3.57 -6.01 3.27
CA HIS A 140 -4.26 -4.99 2.49
C HIS A 140 -3.83 -3.60 2.92
N ALA A 141 -3.87 -2.65 2.01
CA ALA A 141 -3.66 -1.25 2.33
C ALA A 141 -4.54 -0.33 1.49
N THR A 142 -4.93 0.79 2.08
CA THR A 142 -5.49 1.94 1.39
C THR A 142 -4.52 3.11 1.48
N ALA A 143 -4.46 3.92 0.42
CA ALA A 143 -3.90 5.25 0.52
C ALA A 143 -4.89 6.06 1.39
N ALA A 144 -4.76 5.95 2.71
CA ALA A 144 -5.57 6.74 3.61
C ALA A 144 -5.41 8.20 3.21
N ALA A 145 -6.50 8.84 2.79
CA ALA A 145 -6.54 10.28 2.75
C ALA A 145 -6.22 10.73 4.18
N VAL A 146 -5.03 11.26 4.35
CA VAL A 146 -4.67 11.95 5.58
C VAL A 146 -5.63 13.13 5.67
N ARG A 147 -6.63 12.98 6.49
CA ARG A 147 -7.47 14.11 6.89
C ARG A 147 -6.73 14.89 7.97
#